data_c0cd5408d8063592290ffe69d117bbef
#
_entry.id   c0cd5408d8063592290ffe69d117bbef
#
_cell.length_a   1.000
_cell.length_b   1.000
_cell.length_c   1.000
_cell.angle_alpha   90.00
_cell.angle_beta   90.00
_cell.angle_gamma   90.00
#
_symmetry.space_group_name_H-M   'P 1'
#
loop_
_entity.id
_entity.type
_entity.pdbx_description
1 polymer ?
#
loop_
_entity_poly.entity_id
_entity_poly.type
_entity_poly.pdbx_seq_one_letter_code
_entity_poly.pdbx_strand_id
1 'polypeptide(L)'
;MQYLDDSWNVLAEVTFPQVEPGIVEIDHTFVDESLRGQGVAGELLGRAVASIAASGYYARPTCSYAVSWFEKHPEHAGLLA
;
A
#
# COMPACT_ATOMS: atom_id res chain seq x y z
N MET A 1 5.06 5.48 1.34
CA MET A 1 4.41 5.67 2.65
C MET A 1 5.09 4.78 3.67
N GLN A 2 5.44 5.34 4.80
CA GLN A 2 6.25 4.64 5.80
C GLN A 2 5.62 4.75 7.19
N TYR A 3 5.82 3.72 7.99
CA TYR A 3 5.52 3.71 9.42
C TYR A 3 6.86 3.70 10.16
N LEU A 4 7.11 4.73 10.97
CA LEU A 4 8.39 4.92 11.65
C LEU A 4 8.21 4.77 13.16
N ASP A 5 9.27 4.31 13.85
CA ASP A 5 9.31 4.36 15.31
C ASP A 5 9.84 5.72 15.79
N ASP A 6 9.97 5.87 17.12
CA ASP A 6 10.45 7.11 17.73
C ASP A 6 11.89 7.44 17.37
N SER A 7 12.65 6.47 16.92
CA SER A 7 14.06 6.62 16.51
C SER A 7 14.21 6.76 15.00
N TRP A 8 13.09 6.95 14.26
CA TRP A 8 13.06 7.10 12.81
C TRP A 8 13.43 5.83 12.03
N ASN A 9 13.39 4.66 12.68
CA ASN A 9 13.55 3.40 11.96
C ASN A 9 12.27 3.08 11.19
N VAL A 10 12.43 2.62 9.94
CA VAL A 10 11.30 2.22 9.12
C VAL A 10 10.81 0.85 9.58
N LEU A 11 9.61 0.80 10.12
CA LEU A 11 8.98 -0.44 10.58
C LEU A 11 8.04 -1.05 9.55
N ALA A 12 7.52 -0.25 8.65
CA ALA A 12 6.71 -0.72 7.54
C ALA A 12 6.77 0.29 6.40
N GLU A 13 6.60 -0.19 5.18
CA GLU A 13 6.65 0.67 4.00
C GLU A 13 5.79 0.10 2.89
N VAL A 14 5.09 1.00 2.19
CA VAL A 14 4.41 0.70 0.93
C VAL A 14 4.92 1.71 -0.08
N THR A 15 5.44 1.24 -1.20
CA THR A 15 5.87 2.10 -2.30
C THR A 15 4.88 2.03 -3.45
N PHE A 16 4.59 3.19 -4.05
CA PHE A 16 3.64 3.25 -5.16
C PHE A 16 4.05 4.34 -6.15
N PRO A 17 5.17 4.13 -6.88
CA PRO A 17 5.63 5.09 -7.87
C PRO A 17 4.64 5.25 -9.01
N GLN A 18 4.57 6.46 -9.56
CA GLN A 18 3.78 6.70 -10.76
C GLN A 18 4.47 6.05 -11.95
N VAL A 19 3.73 5.24 -12.71
CA VAL A 19 4.27 4.51 -13.87
C VAL A 19 3.69 4.99 -15.19
N GLU A 20 2.49 5.60 -15.13
CA GLU A 20 1.83 6.22 -16.28
C GLU A 20 1.05 7.41 -15.79
N PRO A 21 0.63 8.35 -16.66
CA PRO A 21 -0.21 9.47 -16.22
C PRO A 21 -1.47 8.96 -15.51
N GLY A 22 -1.63 9.36 -14.25
CA GLY A 22 -2.79 8.98 -13.45
C GLY A 22 -2.76 7.57 -12.87
N ILE A 23 -1.67 6.81 -13.05
CA ILE A 23 -1.57 5.43 -12.57
C ILE A 23 -0.31 5.27 -11.73
N VAL A 24 -0.47 4.74 -10.52
CA VAL A 24 0.65 4.33 -9.67
C VAL A 24 0.71 2.82 -9.62
N GLU A 25 1.92 2.28 -9.42
CA GLU A 25 2.13 0.85 -9.23
C GLU A 25 2.45 0.60 -7.76
N ILE A 26 1.67 -0.25 -7.10
CA ILE A 26 1.98 -0.67 -5.73
C ILE A 26 2.90 -1.87 -5.86
N ASP A 27 4.21 -1.59 -5.84
CA ASP A 27 5.24 -2.55 -6.22
C ASP A 27 5.96 -3.20 -5.04
N HIS A 28 5.86 -2.64 -3.85
CA HIS A 28 6.61 -3.15 -2.71
C HIS A 28 5.87 -2.86 -1.40
N THR A 29 5.80 -3.88 -0.56
CA THR A 29 5.26 -3.79 0.80
C THR A 29 6.25 -4.45 1.74
N PHE A 30 6.65 -3.73 2.80
CA PHE A 30 7.58 -4.21 3.80
C PHE A 30 6.99 -4.02 5.19
N VAL A 31 7.14 -5.03 6.05
CA VAL A 31 6.81 -4.93 7.48
C VAL A 31 7.95 -5.56 8.26
N ASP A 32 8.47 -4.82 9.24
CA ASP A 32 9.48 -5.33 10.15
C ASP A 32 8.97 -6.57 10.88
N GLU A 33 9.86 -7.52 11.14
CA GLU A 33 9.51 -8.79 11.77
C GLU A 33 8.81 -8.59 13.11
N SER A 34 9.20 -7.56 13.88
CA SER A 34 8.60 -7.25 15.18
C SER A 34 7.12 -6.90 15.11
N LEU A 35 6.62 -6.48 13.94
CA LEU A 35 5.24 -6.06 13.76
C LEU A 35 4.39 -7.07 12.99
N ARG A 36 4.96 -8.18 12.57
CA ARG A 36 4.22 -9.21 11.81
C ARG A 36 3.11 -9.80 12.67
N GLY A 37 1.97 -10.06 12.02
CA GLY A 37 0.80 -10.60 12.70
C GLY A 37 -0.05 -9.57 13.43
N GLN A 38 0.30 -8.28 13.37
CA GLN A 38 -0.43 -7.20 14.03
C GLN A 38 -1.31 -6.38 13.07
N GLY A 39 -1.38 -6.76 11.79
CA GLY A 39 -2.20 -6.07 10.82
C GLY A 39 -1.63 -4.74 10.33
N VAL A 40 -0.38 -4.42 10.64
CA VAL A 40 0.24 -3.15 10.30
C VAL A 40 0.36 -2.96 8.80
N ALA A 41 0.73 -4.00 8.06
CA ALA A 41 0.85 -3.93 6.60
C ALA A 41 -0.49 -3.62 5.95
N GLY A 42 -1.57 -4.28 6.40
CA GLY A 42 -2.91 -4.04 5.90
C GLY A 42 -3.39 -2.63 6.18
N GLU A 43 -3.13 -2.13 7.39
CA GLU A 43 -3.50 -0.76 7.76
C GLU A 43 -2.73 0.26 6.91
N LEU A 44 -1.43 0.07 6.74
CA LEU A 44 -0.62 0.99 5.95
C LEU A 44 -1.06 0.98 4.48
N LEU A 45 -1.34 -0.20 3.94
CA LEU A 45 -1.81 -0.33 2.57
C LEU A 45 -3.19 0.33 2.39
N GLY A 46 -4.09 0.19 3.36
CA GLY A 46 -5.37 0.89 3.36
C GLY A 46 -5.21 2.41 3.31
N ARG A 47 -4.25 2.95 4.07
CA ARG A 47 -3.93 4.38 4.04
C ARG A 47 -3.33 4.80 2.71
N ALA A 48 -2.46 3.97 2.12
CA ALA A 48 -1.89 4.24 0.81
C ALA A 48 -2.98 4.27 -0.27
N VAL A 49 -3.89 3.32 -0.25
CA VAL A 49 -5.03 3.26 -1.18
C VAL A 49 -5.91 4.50 -1.04
N ALA A 50 -6.21 4.92 0.18
CA ALA A 50 -6.98 6.14 0.42
C ALA A 50 -6.28 7.38 -0.14
N SER A 51 -4.97 7.47 0.03
CA SER A 51 -4.16 8.57 -0.49
C SER A 51 -4.15 8.60 -2.02
N ILE A 52 -4.01 7.43 -2.65
CA ILE A 52 -4.05 7.28 -4.10
C ILE A 52 -5.40 7.76 -4.65
N ALA A 53 -6.49 7.31 -4.03
CA ALA A 53 -7.83 7.70 -4.42
C ALA A 53 -8.07 9.20 -4.26
N ALA A 54 -7.64 9.77 -3.13
CA ALA A 54 -7.78 11.20 -2.85
C ALA A 54 -7.00 12.06 -3.85
N SER A 55 -5.92 11.53 -4.40
CA SER A 55 -5.11 12.22 -5.41
C SER A 55 -5.66 12.08 -6.83
N GLY A 56 -6.76 11.35 -7.01
CA GLY A 56 -7.35 11.13 -8.32
C GLY A 56 -6.61 10.13 -9.19
N TYR A 57 -5.78 9.29 -8.59
CA TYR A 57 -5.00 8.28 -9.29
C TYR A 57 -5.68 6.91 -9.22
N TYR A 58 -5.30 6.05 -10.15
CA TYR A 58 -5.64 4.63 -10.12
C TYR A 58 -4.42 3.82 -9.73
N ALA A 59 -4.62 2.58 -9.28
CA ALA A 59 -3.55 1.73 -8.77
C ALA A 59 -3.43 0.44 -9.56
N ARG A 60 -2.19 0.01 -9.78
CA ARG A 60 -1.86 -1.27 -10.38
C ARG A 60 -1.01 -2.06 -9.36
N PRO A 61 -1.62 -3.00 -8.61
CA PRO A 61 -0.85 -3.79 -7.65
C PRO A 61 -0.01 -4.83 -8.38
N THR A 62 1.28 -4.90 -8.06
CA THR A 62 2.20 -5.89 -8.65
C THR A 62 2.90 -6.73 -7.60
N CYS A 63 3.02 -6.26 -6.36
CA CYS A 63 3.51 -7.12 -5.29
C CYS A 63 2.38 -8.05 -4.83
N SER A 64 2.75 -9.28 -4.44
CA SER A 64 1.78 -10.30 -4.05
C SER A 64 0.89 -9.86 -2.88
N TYR A 65 1.45 -9.11 -1.94
CA TYR A 65 0.70 -8.62 -0.79
C TYR A 65 -0.40 -7.65 -1.22
N ALA A 66 -0.08 -6.70 -2.10
CA ALA A 66 -1.05 -5.73 -2.59
C ALA A 66 -2.15 -6.40 -3.42
N VAL A 67 -1.79 -7.37 -4.27
CA VAL A 67 -2.77 -8.15 -5.02
C VAL A 67 -3.74 -8.84 -4.07
N SER A 68 -3.22 -9.52 -3.05
CA SER A 68 -4.05 -10.20 -2.06
C SER A 68 -4.94 -9.22 -1.28
N TRP A 69 -4.41 -8.05 -0.96
CA TRP A 69 -5.18 -7.03 -0.24
C TRP A 69 -6.42 -6.59 -1.04
N PHE A 70 -6.26 -6.32 -2.34
CA PHE A 70 -7.39 -5.94 -3.19
C PHE A 70 -8.40 -7.06 -3.34
N GLU A 71 -7.95 -8.32 -3.37
CA GLU A 71 -8.87 -9.46 -3.39
C GLU A 71 -9.74 -9.53 -2.14
N LYS A 72 -9.19 -9.14 -0.99
CA LYS A 72 -9.92 -9.11 0.29
C LYS A 72 -10.74 -7.85 0.51
N HIS A 73 -10.56 -6.85 -0.34
CA HIS A 73 -11.24 -5.55 -0.21
C HIS A 73 -11.92 -5.17 -1.54
N PRO A 74 -12.95 -5.94 -1.96
CA PRO A 74 -13.63 -5.69 -3.25
C PRO A 74 -14.28 -4.32 -3.33
N GLU A 75 -14.55 -3.66 -2.21
CA GLU A 75 -15.06 -2.30 -2.17
C GLU A 75 -14.09 -1.29 -2.80
N HIS A 76 -12.82 -1.62 -2.92
CA HIS A 76 -11.79 -0.80 -3.54
C HIS A 76 -11.46 -1.21 -4.98
N ALA A 77 -12.18 -2.16 -5.55
CA ALA A 77 -11.90 -2.65 -6.91
C ALA A 77 -12.00 -1.55 -7.98
N GLY A 78 -12.81 -0.53 -7.74
CA GLY A 78 -12.93 0.60 -8.67
C GLY A 78 -11.67 1.44 -8.82
N LEU A 79 -10.69 1.28 -7.90
CA LEU A 79 -9.41 1.97 -7.97
C LEU A 79 -8.40 1.25 -8.87
N LEU A 80 -8.65 0.00 -9.20
CA LEU A 80 -7.73 -0.80 -10.01
C LEU A 80 -7.65 -0.29 -11.44
N ALA A 81 -6.41 -0.14 -11.92
CA ALA A 81 -6.14 0.30 -13.28
C ALA A 81 -6.21 -0.87 -14.27
#